data_6d028069bdcb975b797b6c66ae5b0ad8
#
_entry.id   6d028069bdcb975b797b6c66ae5b0ad8
#
_cell.length_a   1.000
_cell.length_b   1.000
_cell.length_c   1.000
_cell.angle_alpha   90.00
_cell.angle_beta   90.00
_cell.angle_gamma   90.00
#
_symmetry.space_group_name_H-M   'P 1'
#
loop_
_entity.id
_entity.type
_entity.pdbx_description
1 polymer ?
#
loop_
_entity_poly.entity_id
_entity_poly.type
_entity_poly.pdbx_seq_one_letter_code
_entity_poly.pdbx_strand_id
1 'polypeptide(L)'
;MKKTIISAMILIGGCLSAAAGDIFVSATRGNDRAQGTADAPLQTIEQALKQAREWRRLADRRTEGGIFIKVESGTYRPIKPIYVRPEDSGTKASPTVIQGCQGADVVISGGTAVTGWRRGCDDTRLPAGVRARVWVADAPLREGRIVETRQLWADGRKALRASLFGKDKMQRMKAFDVSDESITIPTPSVDLSRADRLEMTVHQRWAIAILRVREMKDLGNGLTKVFFRQPESRIEFAHPWPQPVIDGERGSSSFALTNALELLDEPGEWYQDYPSGRIYYYPEEGKDPNKMNIVVPSQEELMIIDGTRERPISNLRFENLRFEHSAWLRPSLEGHVTLQGGFRFIDGYKLPVAGLFHKAELENQAWIARPEAAVKARFATDIAFSDCRFEHIGATALDLEYAVSSSDITACVFEDIGGTAIMAGYFGEDGFETHIPYSPAVRDDLCRCLEISRCRINDAANEDWGCVAIGAGYVSDTKIVHNEVSNVNYSGICVGWGWTALESGMRNNSITDNHVHDYARQLYDAGGIYTLSNQPGSVITRNRISAPYPAPYATNHRAFCIYFDEATDGFTVTDNDMVKGSFGYNKPGPSMVIKE
;
A
#
# COMPACT_ATOMS: atom_id res chain seq x y z
N MET A 1 -58.63 46.63 41.90
CA MET A 1 -57.50 45.69 41.66
C MET A 1 -57.72 44.96 40.34
N LYS A 2 -57.11 45.43 39.27
CA LYS A 2 -57.18 44.82 37.96
C LYS A 2 -55.78 44.18 37.68
N LYS A 3 -55.71 42.85 37.56
CA LYS A 3 -54.50 42.12 37.17
C LYS A 3 -54.42 42.15 35.66
N THR A 4 -53.37 42.77 35.14
CA THR A 4 -53.00 42.72 33.72
C THR A 4 -52.10 41.49 33.51
N ILE A 5 -52.57 40.58 32.71
CA ILE A 5 -51.77 39.39 32.25
C ILE A 5 -51.04 39.81 30.97
N ILE A 6 -49.72 39.88 31.04
CA ILE A 6 -48.86 40.07 29.88
C ILE A 6 -48.57 38.70 29.34
N SER A 7 -49.12 38.33 28.19
CA SER A 7 -48.74 37.13 27.40
C SER A 7 -47.43 37.40 26.67
N ALA A 8 -46.38 36.74 27.09
CA ALA A 8 -45.12 36.68 26.34
C ALA A 8 -45.28 35.71 25.20
N MET A 9 -45.32 36.22 23.97
CA MET A 9 -45.23 35.43 22.74
C MET A 9 -43.77 35.01 22.55
N ILE A 10 -43.44 33.73 22.83
CA ILE A 10 -42.17 33.16 22.48
C ILE A 10 -42.19 32.89 20.96
N LEU A 11 -41.49 33.71 20.20
CA LEU A 11 -41.15 33.42 18.82
C LEU A 11 -40.12 32.26 18.84
N ILE A 12 -40.59 31.04 18.59
CA ILE A 12 -39.73 29.93 18.25
C ILE A 12 -39.28 30.20 16.81
N GLY A 13 -38.13 30.83 16.66
CA GLY A 13 -37.37 30.86 15.41
C GLY A 13 -36.93 29.46 15.08
N GLY A 14 -37.71 28.71 14.33
CA GLY A 14 -37.29 27.47 13.73
C GLY A 14 -36.17 27.79 12.75
N CYS A 15 -34.94 27.48 13.10
CA CYS A 15 -33.90 27.24 12.09
C CYS A 15 -34.44 26.16 11.18
N LEU A 16 -34.90 26.54 9.99
CA LEU A 16 -35.08 25.61 8.88
C LEU A 16 -33.70 25.05 8.57
N SER A 17 -33.36 23.88 9.13
CA SER A 17 -32.23 23.12 8.65
C SER A 17 -32.47 22.84 7.16
N ALA A 18 -31.56 23.28 6.31
CA ALA A 18 -31.61 22.97 4.90
C ALA A 18 -31.78 21.45 4.74
N ALA A 19 -32.69 21.02 3.88
CA ALA A 19 -32.95 19.61 3.66
C ALA A 19 -31.73 19.00 2.96
N ALA A 20 -31.09 18.01 3.58
CA ALA A 20 -30.01 17.25 2.97
C ALA A 20 -30.57 16.25 1.96
N GLY A 21 -29.83 15.99 0.88
CA GLY A 21 -30.19 15.01 -0.13
C GLY A 21 -29.64 13.61 0.18
N ASP A 22 -30.51 12.70 0.57
CA ASP A 22 -30.13 11.29 0.76
C ASP A 22 -30.30 10.50 -0.54
N ILE A 23 -29.25 9.72 -0.89
CA ILE A 23 -29.27 8.74 -1.98
C ILE A 23 -28.92 7.37 -1.37
N PHE A 24 -29.84 6.43 -1.47
CA PHE A 24 -29.65 5.10 -0.91
C PHE A 24 -29.10 4.14 -1.97
N VAL A 25 -28.12 3.30 -1.54
CA VAL A 25 -27.49 2.29 -2.38
C VAL A 25 -27.55 0.94 -1.67
N SER A 26 -27.95 -0.11 -2.39
CA SER A 26 -28.04 -1.47 -1.89
C SER A 26 -27.57 -2.48 -2.93
N ALA A 27 -26.52 -3.24 -2.63
CA ALA A 27 -25.97 -4.27 -3.52
C ALA A 27 -26.97 -5.41 -3.80
N THR A 28 -27.90 -5.68 -2.88
CA THR A 28 -28.80 -6.85 -2.93
C THR A 28 -30.19 -6.56 -3.45
N ARG A 29 -30.75 -5.40 -3.13
CA ARG A 29 -32.12 -5.01 -3.52
C ARG A 29 -32.18 -3.78 -4.42
N GLY A 30 -31.02 -3.18 -4.71
CA GLY A 30 -30.93 -1.97 -5.53
C GLY A 30 -31.10 -2.22 -7.01
N ASN A 31 -31.46 -1.15 -7.71
CA ASN A 31 -31.55 -1.11 -9.17
C ASN A 31 -31.11 0.28 -9.65
N ASP A 32 -30.15 0.34 -10.56
CA ASP A 32 -29.60 1.61 -11.06
C ASP A 32 -30.57 2.43 -11.92
N ARG A 33 -31.76 1.91 -12.19
CA ARG A 33 -32.88 2.65 -12.80
C ARG A 33 -33.86 3.19 -11.75
N ALA A 34 -33.66 2.88 -10.46
CA ALA A 34 -34.49 3.35 -9.37
C ALA A 34 -34.22 4.84 -9.04
N GLN A 35 -34.99 5.38 -8.11
CA GLN A 35 -34.92 6.80 -7.74
C GLN A 35 -33.85 7.10 -6.70
N GLY A 36 -33.22 6.10 -6.08
CA GLY A 36 -32.24 6.28 -4.99
C GLY A 36 -32.86 6.63 -3.65
N THR A 37 -34.14 6.32 -3.44
CA THR A 37 -34.82 6.49 -2.13
C THR A 37 -34.61 5.24 -1.26
N ALA A 38 -34.93 5.34 0.04
CA ALA A 38 -34.82 4.21 0.95
C ALA A 38 -35.64 2.99 0.51
N ASP A 39 -36.82 3.20 -0.08
CA ASP A 39 -37.69 2.14 -0.59
C ASP A 39 -37.29 1.65 -1.98
N ALA A 40 -36.60 2.48 -2.76
CA ALA A 40 -36.15 2.18 -4.13
C ALA A 40 -34.67 2.59 -4.32
N PRO A 41 -33.71 1.89 -3.67
CA PRO A 41 -32.29 2.24 -3.70
C PRO A 41 -31.65 1.95 -5.07
N LEU A 42 -30.55 2.64 -5.34
CA LEU A 42 -29.67 2.32 -6.46
C LEU A 42 -28.88 1.04 -6.15
N GLN A 43 -28.33 0.41 -7.17
CA GLN A 43 -27.51 -0.79 -6.99
C GLN A 43 -26.04 -0.47 -6.78
N THR A 44 -25.52 0.58 -7.42
CA THR A 44 -24.10 0.90 -7.45
C THR A 44 -23.79 2.29 -6.89
N ILE A 45 -22.61 2.44 -6.30
CA ILE A 45 -22.09 3.72 -5.81
C ILE A 45 -21.85 4.67 -6.99
N GLU A 46 -21.41 4.14 -8.13
CA GLU A 46 -21.16 4.90 -9.35
C GLU A 46 -22.44 5.58 -9.86
N GLN A 47 -23.57 4.90 -9.80
CA GLN A 47 -24.86 5.48 -10.21
C GLN A 47 -25.33 6.53 -9.17
N ALA A 48 -25.06 6.31 -7.88
CA ALA A 48 -25.35 7.30 -6.86
C ALA A 48 -24.55 8.60 -7.05
N LEU A 49 -23.25 8.49 -7.34
CA LEU A 49 -22.40 9.64 -7.70
C LEU A 49 -22.93 10.35 -8.95
N LYS A 50 -23.36 9.60 -9.97
CA LYS A 50 -23.95 10.20 -11.17
C LYS A 50 -25.23 10.97 -10.84
N GLN A 51 -26.09 10.44 -9.99
CA GLN A 51 -27.30 11.13 -9.55
C GLN A 51 -26.97 12.38 -8.72
N ALA A 52 -25.98 12.30 -7.82
CA ALA A 52 -25.51 13.44 -7.04
C ALA A 52 -24.99 14.58 -7.93
N ARG A 53 -24.20 14.26 -8.97
CA ARG A 53 -23.73 15.25 -9.97
C ARG A 53 -24.89 15.94 -10.67
N GLU A 54 -25.92 15.17 -11.05
CA GLU A 54 -27.10 15.72 -11.72
C GLU A 54 -27.87 16.68 -10.80
N TRP A 55 -28.06 16.37 -9.51
CA TRP A 55 -28.67 17.26 -8.55
C TRP A 55 -27.87 18.57 -8.39
N ARG A 56 -26.53 18.48 -8.30
CA ARG A 56 -25.68 19.68 -8.24
C ARG A 56 -25.75 20.50 -9.53
N ARG A 57 -25.71 19.86 -10.69
CA ARG A 57 -25.80 20.52 -12.00
C ARG A 57 -27.10 21.29 -12.18
N LEU A 58 -28.20 20.77 -11.65
CA LEU A 58 -29.53 21.38 -11.71
C LEU A 58 -29.82 22.36 -10.58
N ALA A 59 -28.87 22.58 -9.66
CA ALA A 59 -29.08 23.36 -8.43
C ALA A 59 -30.33 22.90 -7.65
N ASP A 60 -30.52 21.58 -7.56
CA ASP A 60 -31.66 20.99 -6.87
C ASP A 60 -31.61 21.33 -5.37
N ARG A 61 -32.75 21.72 -4.78
CA ARG A 61 -32.84 22.08 -3.36
C ARG A 61 -32.38 21.01 -2.40
N ARG A 62 -32.42 19.72 -2.80
CA ARG A 62 -31.90 18.62 -2.02
C ARG A 62 -30.39 18.75 -1.74
N THR A 63 -29.67 19.56 -2.51
CA THR A 63 -28.24 19.77 -2.30
C THR A 63 -27.90 20.85 -1.27
N GLU A 64 -28.87 21.64 -0.78
CA GLU A 64 -28.62 22.81 0.10
C GLU A 64 -27.92 22.42 1.42
N GLY A 65 -28.24 21.26 2.02
CA GLY A 65 -27.62 20.77 3.26
C GLY A 65 -26.54 19.70 3.05
N GLY A 66 -26.17 19.39 1.81
CA GLY A 66 -25.24 18.32 1.45
C GLY A 66 -25.92 17.17 0.73
N ILE A 67 -25.10 16.30 0.16
CA ILE A 67 -25.54 15.05 -0.45
C ILE A 67 -24.95 13.89 0.35
N PHE A 68 -25.81 12.98 0.82
CA PHE A 68 -25.43 11.81 1.60
C PHE A 68 -25.75 10.54 0.82
N ILE A 69 -24.73 9.90 0.28
CA ILE A 69 -24.84 8.58 -0.37
C ILE A 69 -24.76 7.54 0.74
N LYS A 70 -25.92 7.00 1.11
CA LYS A 70 -26.10 6.04 2.20
C LYS A 70 -26.06 4.62 1.67
N VAL A 71 -24.97 3.94 1.98
CA VAL A 71 -24.67 2.61 1.46
C VAL A 71 -25.08 1.55 2.47
N GLU A 72 -25.96 0.61 2.07
CA GLU A 72 -26.41 -0.50 2.90
C GLU A 72 -25.39 -1.62 2.99
N SER A 73 -25.53 -2.50 3.99
CA SER A 73 -24.70 -3.70 4.13
C SER A 73 -24.66 -4.52 2.84
N GLY A 74 -23.48 -4.95 2.46
CA GLY A 74 -23.28 -5.79 1.29
C GLY A 74 -21.91 -5.64 0.66
N THR A 75 -21.59 -6.53 -0.27
CA THR A 75 -20.36 -6.47 -1.04
C THR A 75 -20.62 -5.87 -2.41
N TYR A 76 -20.01 -4.73 -2.65
CA TYR A 76 -20.04 -3.99 -3.91
C TYR A 76 -18.80 -4.36 -4.71
N ARG A 77 -18.97 -4.88 -5.92
CA ARG A 77 -17.89 -5.30 -6.81
C ARG A 77 -17.90 -4.46 -8.08
N PRO A 78 -17.27 -3.28 -8.06
CA PRO A 78 -17.22 -2.42 -9.23
C PRO A 78 -16.43 -3.12 -10.36
N ILE A 79 -16.90 -3.04 -11.59
CA ILE A 79 -16.20 -3.63 -12.75
C ILE A 79 -14.95 -2.84 -13.11
N LYS A 80 -14.93 -1.55 -12.82
CA LYS A 80 -13.81 -0.62 -12.96
C LYS A 80 -13.69 0.16 -11.66
N PRO A 81 -12.55 0.81 -11.39
CA PRO A 81 -12.41 1.67 -10.22
C PRO A 81 -13.56 2.68 -10.14
N ILE A 82 -14.05 2.95 -8.93
CA ILE A 82 -15.02 4.02 -8.71
C ILE A 82 -14.32 5.36 -8.96
N TYR A 83 -14.73 6.08 -10.00
CA TYR A 83 -14.17 7.39 -10.34
C TYR A 83 -14.92 8.50 -9.64
N VAL A 84 -14.21 9.20 -8.77
CA VAL A 84 -14.65 10.46 -8.14
C VAL A 84 -14.01 11.62 -8.91
N ARG A 85 -14.82 12.58 -9.32
CA ARG A 85 -14.46 13.64 -10.26
C ARG A 85 -14.71 15.03 -9.66
N PRO A 86 -14.19 16.12 -10.26
CA PRO A 86 -14.47 17.47 -9.80
C PRO A 86 -15.96 17.80 -9.61
N GLU A 87 -16.83 17.19 -10.43
CA GLU A 87 -18.28 17.37 -10.33
C GLU A 87 -18.92 16.73 -9.09
N ASP A 88 -18.20 15.83 -8.39
CA ASP A 88 -18.62 15.22 -7.13
C ASP A 88 -18.31 16.11 -5.90
N SER A 89 -17.55 17.17 -6.11
CA SER A 89 -17.18 18.10 -5.05
C SER A 89 -18.39 18.68 -4.33
N GLY A 90 -18.23 18.83 -3.02
CA GLY A 90 -19.15 19.58 -2.19
C GLY A 90 -18.68 21.01 -1.95
N THR A 91 -19.31 21.62 -0.96
CA THR A 91 -18.87 22.87 -0.31
C THR A 91 -18.91 22.67 1.20
N LYS A 92 -18.33 23.57 1.99
CA LYS A 92 -18.41 23.49 3.46
C LYS A 92 -19.86 23.44 3.97
N ALA A 93 -20.78 24.16 3.31
CA ALA A 93 -22.20 24.17 3.67
C ALA A 93 -23.00 23.01 3.06
N SER A 94 -22.46 22.38 2.02
CA SER A 94 -23.10 21.30 1.28
C SER A 94 -22.06 20.24 0.87
N PRO A 95 -21.52 19.45 1.80
CA PRO A 95 -20.55 18.41 1.48
C PRO A 95 -21.16 17.28 0.65
N THR A 96 -20.32 16.48 0.00
CA THR A 96 -20.70 15.17 -0.52
C THR A 96 -20.14 14.11 0.41
N VAL A 97 -21.01 13.26 0.95
CA VAL A 97 -20.64 12.21 1.92
C VAL A 97 -21.03 10.85 1.37
N ILE A 98 -20.08 9.94 1.27
CA ILE A 98 -20.30 8.55 0.92
C ILE A 98 -20.10 7.75 2.20
N GLN A 99 -21.18 7.21 2.74
CA GLN A 99 -21.12 6.60 4.06
C GLN A 99 -21.89 5.27 4.14
N GLY A 100 -21.36 4.33 4.93
CA GLY A 100 -22.13 3.18 5.35
C GLY A 100 -23.31 3.60 6.23
N CYS A 101 -24.49 3.01 6.05
CA CYS A 101 -25.59 3.17 6.97
C CYS A 101 -25.17 2.74 8.37
N GLN A 102 -25.82 3.26 9.41
CA GLN A 102 -25.48 2.95 10.79
C GLN A 102 -25.50 1.45 11.05
N GLY A 103 -24.37 0.89 11.50
CA GLY A 103 -24.18 -0.53 11.76
C GLY A 103 -24.09 -1.40 10.49
N ALA A 104 -23.99 -0.79 9.32
CA ALA A 104 -23.82 -1.53 8.07
C ALA A 104 -22.37 -2.02 7.90
N ASP A 105 -22.22 -3.22 7.38
CA ASP A 105 -20.96 -3.76 6.86
C ASP A 105 -20.93 -3.55 5.34
N VAL A 106 -20.26 -2.49 4.91
CA VAL A 106 -20.18 -2.07 3.51
C VAL A 106 -18.81 -2.41 2.96
N VAL A 107 -18.75 -3.36 2.04
CA VAL A 107 -17.50 -3.83 1.44
C VAL A 107 -17.41 -3.41 -0.03
N ILE A 108 -16.41 -2.62 -0.38
CA ILE A 108 -16.02 -2.32 -1.76
C ILE A 108 -14.87 -3.27 -2.11
N SER A 109 -15.13 -4.28 -2.94
CA SER A 109 -14.19 -5.37 -3.16
C SER A 109 -13.82 -5.52 -4.64
N GLY A 110 -12.50 -5.61 -4.92
CA GLY A 110 -11.96 -6.01 -6.23
C GLY A 110 -11.88 -7.53 -6.40
N GLY A 111 -12.37 -8.29 -5.41
CA GLY A 111 -12.25 -9.74 -5.38
C GLY A 111 -13.31 -10.48 -6.17
N THR A 112 -12.94 -11.65 -6.68
CA THR A 112 -13.83 -12.61 -7.33
C THR A 112 -13.73 -13.95 -6.61
N ALA A 113 -14.86 -14.57 -6.31
CA ALA A 113 -14.89 -15.87 -5.65
C ALA A 113 -14.41 -16.99 -6.60
N VAL A 114 -13.64 -17.92 -6.05
CA VAL A 114 -13.24 -19.16 -6.73
C VAL A 114 -14.06 -20.29 -6.20
N THR A 115 -14.77 -20.99 -7.09
CA THR A 115 -15.74 -22.04 -6.75
C THR A 115 -15.53 -23.28 -7.62
N GLY A 116 -16.24 -24.37 -7.33
CA GLY A 116 -16.17 -25.59 -8.13
C GLY A 116 -14.89 -26.40 -7.92
N TRP A 117 -14.38 -26.40 -6.71
CA TRP A 117 -13.17 -27.11 -6.34
C TRP A 117 -13.32 -28.64 -6.43
N ARG A 118 -12.38 -29.29 -7.05
CA ARG A 118 -12.28 -30.74 -7.22
C ARG A 118 -11.04 -31.26 -6.48
N ARG A 119 -11.20 -32.28 -5.67
CA ARG A 119 -10.11 -32.87 -4.88
C ARG A 119 -9.30 -33.87 -5.71
N GLY A 120 -7.99 -33.83 -5.56
CA GLY A 120 -7.05 -34.70 -6.25
C GLY A 120 -6.65 -34.17 -7.64
N CYS A 121 -5.43 -34.40 -8.02
CA CYS A 121 -4.91 -33.97 -9.31
C CYS A 121 -3.80 -34.91 -9.79
N ASP A 122 -3.89 -35.32 -11.07
CA ASP A 122 -2.91 -36.20 -11.70
C ASP A 122 -1.76 -35.45 -12.38
N ASP A 123 -1.64 -34.13 -12.17
CA ASP A 123 -0.56 -33.33 -12.74
C ASP A 123 0.80 -33.82 -12.17
N THR A 124 1.65 -34.28 -13.07
CA THR A 124 2.95 -34.86 -12.70
C THR A 124 3.97 -33.83 -12.22
N ARG A 125 3.70 -32.54 -12.39
CA ARG A 125 4.53 -31.45 -11.82
C ARG A 125 4.37 -31.40 -10.29
N LEU A 126 3.17 -31.71 -9.78
CA LEU A 126 2.95 -31.79 -8.32
C LEU A 126 3.81 -32.88 -7.67
N PRO A 127 4.39 -32.60 -6.49
CA PRO A 127 5.03 -33.64 -5.69
C PRO A 127 4.07 -34.81 -5.43
N ALA A 128 4.54 -36.05 -5.62
CA ALA A 128 3.69 -37.24 -5.58
C ALA A 128 2.91 -37.36 -4.25
N GLY A 129 3.50 -36.94 -3.13
CA GLY A 129 2.93 -37.03 -1.80
C GLY A 129 1.72 -36.12 -1.55
N VAL A 130 1.46 -35.10 -2.38
CA VAL A 130 0.38 -34.11 -2.17
C VAL A 130 -0.75 -34.22 -3.18
N ARG A 131 -0.59 -34.94 -4.30
CA ARG A 131 -1.57 -35.00 -5.39
C ARG A 131 -3.00 -35.34 -4.95
N ALA A 132 -3.17 -36.25 -4.01
CA ALA A 132 -4.49 -36.63 -3.47
C ALA A 132 -5.09 -35.60 -2.51
N ARG A 133 -4.30 -34.61 -2.05
CA ARG A 133 -4.71 -33.60 -1.05
C ARG A 133 -4.92 -32.23 -1.66
N VAL A 134 -4.29 -31.95 -2.79
CA VAL A 134 -4.46 -30.69 -3.53
C VAL A 134 -5.84 -30.65 -4.18
N TRP A 135 -6.44 -29.48 -4.16
CA TRP A 135 -7.70 -29.19 -4.82
C TRP A 135 -7.45 -28.27 -6.03
N VAL A 136 -8.27 -28.43 -7.05
CA VAL A 136 -8.15 -27.69 -8.31
C VAL A 136 -9.50 -27.06 -8.66
N ALA A 137 -9.50 -25.80 -9.02
CA ALA A 137 -10.65 -25.10 -9.57
C ALA A 137 -10.26 -24.38 -10.88
N ASP A 138 -11.25 -24.05 -11.67
CA ASP A 138 -11.03 -23.18 -12.82
C ASP A 138 -10.89 -21.72 -12.34
N ALA A 139 -9.92 -20.99 -12.88
CA ALA A 139 -9.73 -19.59 -12.55
C ALA A 139 -10.96 -18.77 -13.01
N PRO A 140 -11.42 -17.81 -12.20
CA PRO A 140 -12.57 -17.00 -12.57
C PRO A 140 -12.29 -16.20 -13.84
N LEU A 141 -13.36 -15.90 -14.57
CA LEU A 141 -13.31 -15.03 -15.74
C LEU A 141 -13.85 -13.64 -15.38
N ARG A 142 -13.19 -12.61 -15.88
CA ARG A 142 -13.68 -11.25 -15.85
C ARG A 142 -13.71 -10.70 -17.28
N GLU A 143 -14.86 -10.24 -17.74
CA GLU A 143 -15.06 -9.80 -19.12
C GLU A 143 -14.57 -10.83 -20.17
N GLY A 144 -14.73 -12.13 -19.88
CA GLY A 144 -14.34 -13.23 -20.75
C GLY A 144 -12.84 -13.59 -20.74
N ARG A 145 -12.04 -12.98 -19.87
CA ARG A 145 -10.60 -13.25 -19.71
C ARG A 145 -10.33 -13.92 -18.38
N ILE A 146 -9.37 -14.83 -18.34
CA ILE A 146 -8.88 -15.43 -17.10
C ILE A 146 -8.33 -14.32 -16.20
N VAL A 147 -8.81 -14.28 -14.95
CA VAL A 147 -8.24 -13.40 -13.93
C VAL A 147 -6.85 -13.88 -13.59
N GLU A 148 -5.83 -13.09 -13.89
CA GLU A 148 -4.47 -13.30 -13.38
C GLU A 148 -4.36 -12.73 -11.97
N THR A 149 -3.75 -13.49 -11.05
CA THR A 149 -3.64 -13.07 -9.66
C THR A 149 -2.33 -13.53 -9.01
N ARG A 150 -1.86 -12.72 -8.06
CA ARG A 150 -0.72 -13.04 -7.19
C ARG A 150 -1.14 -13.34 -5.75
N GLN A 151 -2.37 -13.03 -5.40
CA GLN A 151 -2.93 -13.22 -4.05
C GLN A 151 -4.15 -14.14 -4.10
N LEU A 152 -4.35 -14.90 -3.04
CA LEU A 152 -5.55 -15.67 -2.77
C LEU A 152 -5.84 -15.58 -1.28
N TRP A 153 -7.10 -15.30 -0.94
CA TRP A 153 -7.56 -15.33 0.45
C TRP A 153 -8.55 -16.47 0.65
N ALA A 154 -8.31 -17.26 1.69
CA ALA A 154 -9.14 -18.38 2.08
C ALA A 154 -9.70 -18.13 3.49
N ASP A 155 -11.01 -17.96 3.62
CA ASP A 155 -11.69 -17.57 4.87
C ASP A 155 -11.05 -16.30 5.51
N GLY A 156 -10.75 -15.27 4.70
CA GLY A 156 -10.15 -14.02 5.14
C GLY A 156 -8.67 -14.11 5.53
N ARG A 157 -7.98 -15.20 5.22
CA ARG A 157 -6.53 -15.34 5.44
C ARG A 157 -5.81 -15.44 4.10
N LYS A 158 -4.75 -14.67 3.94
CA LYS A 158 -3.89 -14.75 2.77
C LYS A 158 -3.21 -16.13 2.72
N ALA A 159 -3.44 -16.85 1.64
CA ALA A 159 -2.75 -18.10 1.35
C ALA A 159 -1.35 -17.84 0.81
N LEU A 160 -0.40 -18.71 1.11
CA LEU A 160 0.97 -18.61 0.66
C LEU A 160 1.06 -19.06 -0.81
N ARG A 161 1.72 -18.29 -1.66
CA ARG A 161 2.10 -18.79 -2.99
C ARG A 161 3.11 -19.93 -2.84
N ALA A 162 2.93 -21.00 -3.60
CA ALA A 162 3.83 -22.17 -3.57
C ALA A 162 5.30 -21.73 -3.58
N SER A 163 6.07 -22.18 -2.59
CA SER A 163 7.37 -21.64 -2.22
C SER A 163 8.35 -22.76 -1.83
N LEU A 164 9.60 -22.66 -2.26
CA LEU A 164 10.62 -23.71 -1.99
C LEU A 164 10.87 -23.90 -0.48
N PHE A 165 10.73 -22.86 0.32
CA PHE A 165 11.12 -22.89 1.74
C PHE A 165 9.94 -22.68 2.71
N GLY A 166 8.71 -22.55 2.20
CA GLY A 166 7.54 -22.19 3.01
C GLY A 166 7.53 -20.72 3.47
N LYS A 167 6.58 -20.39 4.33
CA LYS A 167 6.34 -19.01 4.74
C LYS A 167 7.54 -18.40 5.47
N ASP A 168 7.92 -17.19 5.08
CA ASP A 168 8.95 -16.36 5.73
C ASP A 168 10.33 -17.03 5.84
N LYS A 169 10.59 -18.08 5.05
CA LYS A 169 11.87 -18.78 5.02
C LYS A 169 12.61 -18.46 3.74
N MET A 170 13.90 -18.23 3.88
CA MET A 170 14.80 -17.95 2.76
C MET A 170 16.11 -18.72 2.92
N GLN A 171 16.85 -18.86 1.83
CA GLN A 171 18.20 -19.43 1.81
C GLN A 171 19.21 -18.37 1.38
N ARG A 172 20.46 -18.47 1.90
CA ARG A 172 21.53 -17.55 1.56
C ARG A 172 22.09 -17.85 0.16
N MET A 173 22.20 -16.80 -0.68
CA MET A 173 22.86 -16.90 -1.98
C MET A 173 24.37 -17.08 -1.82
N LYS A 174 25.05 -17.47 -2.90
CA LYS A 174 26.50 -17.73 -2.93
C LYS A 174 27.27 -16.67 -3.72
N ALA A 175 26.66 -16.09 -4.76
CA ALA A 175 27.27 -15.02 -5.53
C ALA A 175 26.19 -14.16 -6.20
N PHE A 176 26.56 -12.92 -6.46
CA PHE A 176 25.82 -11.96 -7.27
C PHE A 176 26.79 -11.44 -8.34
N ASP A 177 26.58 -11.80 -9.61
CA ASP A 177 27.51 -11.55 -10.70
C ASP A 177 26.94 -10.54 -11.69
N VAL A 178 27.44 -9.30 -11.59
CA VAL A 178 27.03 -8.19 -12.46
C VAL A 178 27.43 -8.42 -13.93
N SER A 179 28.51 -9.19 -14.18
CA SER A 179 29.07 -9.33 -15.52
C SER A 179 28.20 -10.14 -16.48
N ASP A 180 27.43 -11.09 -15.96
CA ASP A 180 26.51 -11.92 -16.75
C ASP A 180 25.05 -11.88 -16.22
N GLU A 181 24.74 -10.92 -15.33
CA GLU A 181 23.41 -10.70 -14.74
C GLU A 181 22.84 -11.98 -14.11
N SER A 182 23.58 -12.58 -13.17
CA SER A 182 23.19 -13.85 -12.55
C SER A 182 23.38 -13.89 -11.04
N ILE A 183 22.59 -14.75 -10.39
CA ILE A 183 22.73 -15.09 -8.97
C ILE A 183 23.07 -16.57 -8.86
N THR A 184 24.10 -16.91 -8.08
CA THR A 184 24.44 -18.30 -7.77
C THR A 184 23.81 -18.70 -6.44
N ILE A 185 23.09 -19.81 -6.44
CA ILE A 185 22.38 -20.38 -5.29
C ILE A 185 22.78 -21.85 -5.06
N PRO A 186 22.59 -22.41 -3.86
CA PRO A 186 22.58 -23.85 -3.68
C PRO A 186 21.53 -24.49 -4.60
N THR A 187 21.88 -25.61 -5.22
CA THR A 187 20.97 -26.33 -6.15
C THR A 187 19.67 -26.71 -5.41
N PRO A 188 18.49 -26.31 -5.90
CA PRO A 188 17.21 -26.71 -5.32
C PRO A 188 17.06 -28.24 -5.28
N SER A 189 16.44 -28.77 -4.23
CA SER A 189 16.13 -30.20 -4.11
C SER A 189 14.98 -30.67 -5.00
N VAL A 190 14.27 -29.73 -5.63
CA VAL A 190 13.11 -29.96 -6.50
C VAL A 190 13.52 -29.66 -7.93
N ASP A 191 13.11 -30.52 -8.88
CA ASP A 191 13.29 -30.25 -10.31
C ASP A 191 12.34 -29.15 -10.78
N LEU A 192 12.90 -27.99 -11.07
CA LEU A 192 12.20 -26.79 -11.54
C LEU A 192 12.34 -26.56 -13.06
N SER A 193 12.83 -27.55 -13.81
CA SER A 193 13.07 -27.43 -15.26
C SER A 193 11.78 -27.14 -16.07
N ARG A 194 10.61 -27.44 -15.50
CA ARG A 194 9.29 -27.22 -16.11
C ARG A 194 8.56 -25.99 -15.59
N ALA A 195 9.17 -25.27 -14.65
CA ALA A 195 8.58 -24.08 -14.01
C ALA A 195 8.80 -22.84 -14.89
N ASP A 196 7.82 -22.50 -15.71
CA ASP A 196 7.90 -21.43 -16.71
C ASP A 196 7.63 -20.01 -16.13
N ARG A 197 7.04 -19.94 -14.93
CA ARG A 197 6.68 -18.68 -14.25
C ARG A 197 7.36 -18.52 -12.89
N LEU A 198 8.46 -19.21 -12.67
CA LEU A 198 9.24 -19.15 -11.43
C LEU A 198 9.70 -17.72 -11.15
N GLU A 199 9.57 -17.29 -9.92
CA GLU A 199 10.03 -16.00 -9.42
C GLU A 199 11.05 -16.20 -8.30
N MET A 200 12.04 -15.32 -8.25
CA MET A 200 13.01 -15.22 -7.15
C MET A 200 12.83 -13.91 -6.42
N THR A 201 12.51 -14.00 -5.13
CA THR A 201 12.60 -12.84 -4.23
C THR A 201 14.01 -12.74 -3.67
N VAL A 202 14.64 -11.58 -3.82
CA VAL A 202 16.00 -11.29 -3.38
C VAL A 202 15.94 -10.27 -2.24
N HIS A 203 16.57 -10.59 -1.11
CA HIS A 203 16.65 -9.72 0.06
C HIS A 203 17.80 -8.72 -0.07
N GLN A 204 17.51 -7.42 -0.03
CA GLN A 204 18.46 -6.35 -0.33
C GLN A 204 18.47 -5.25 0.75
N ARG A 205 18.85 -5.55 1.97
CA ARG A 205 18.90 -4.56 3.07
C ARG A 205 17.53 -3.95 3.40
N TRP A 206 17.16 -2.81 2.75
CA TRP A 206 15.94 -2.04 2.97
C TRP A 206 14.87 -2.24 1.89
N ALA A 207 15.13 -3.11 0.94
CA ALA A 207 14.21 -3.45 -0.15
C ALA A 207 14.28 -4.94 -0.50
N ILE A 208 13.38 -5.38 -1.35
CA ILE A 208 13.45 -6.66 -2.04
C ILE A 208 13.41 -6.43 -3.55
N ALA A 209 14.05 -7.33 -4.31
CA ALA A 209 13.75 -7.48 -5.73
C ALA A 209 12.95 -8.77 -5.94
N ILE A 210 11.99 -8.75 -6.86
CA ILE A 210 11.27 -9.93 -7.33
C ILE A 210 11.54 -10.07 -8.81
N LEU A 211 12.34 -11.09 -9.15
CA LEU A 211 12.88 -11.30 -10.49
C LEU A 211 12.25 -12.55 -11.11
N ARG A 212 11.72 -12.42 -12.32
CA ARG A 212 11.19 -13.57 -13.08
C ARG A 212 12.35 -14.40 -13.62
N VAL A 213 12.41 -15.68 -13.24
CA VAL A 213 13.45 -16.58 -13.69
C VAL A 213 13.27 -16.90 -15.18
N ARG A 214 14.37 -16.76 -15.94
CA ARG A 214 14.44 -17.12 -17.35
C ARG A 214 15.06 -18.50 -17.53
N GLU A 215 16.13 -18.79 -16.78
CA GLU A 215 16.95 -19.99 -16.94
C GLU A 215 17.65 -20.32 -15.63
N MET A 216 17.78 -21.61 -15.34
CA MET A 216 18.59 -22.14 -14.25
C MET A 216 19.62 -23.10 -14.83
N LYS A 217 20.90 -22.89 -14.51
CA LYS A 217 22.02 -23.69 -15.03
C LYS A 217 22.75 -24.38 -13.89
N ASP A 218 22.68 -25.69 -13.84
CA ASP A 218 23.46 -26.51 -12.89
C ASP A 218 24.96 -26.35 -13.17
N LEU A 219 25.75 -26.07 -12.14
CA LEU A 219 27.20 -25.97 -12.20
C LEU A 219 27.90 -27.29 -11.84
N GLY A 220 27.16 -28.36 -11.50
CA GLY A 220 27.68 -29.69 -11.21
C GLY A 220 28.36 -29.87 -9.85
N ASN A 221 28.32 -28.88 -8.97
CA ASN A 221 28.98 -28.91 -7.65
C ASN A 221 28.01 -28.60 -6.50
N GLY A 222 26.71 -28.84 -6.68
CA GLY A 222 25.65 -28.47 -5.73
C GLY A 222 25.27 -27.01 -5.79
N LEU A 223 25.66 -26.29 -6.84
CA LEU A 223 25.35 -24.90 -7.09
C LEU A 223 24.62 -24.74 -8.42
N THR A 224 23.69 -23.79 -8.46
CA THR A 224 22.93 -23.44 -9.65
C THR A 224 23.05 -21.95 -9.92
N LYS A 225 23.32 -21.57 -11.15
CA LYS A 225 23.32 -20.20 -11.63
C LYS A 225 21.95 -19.85 -12.19
N VAL A 226 21.36 -18.75 -11.72
CA VAL A 226 20.00 -18.32 -12.09
C VAL A 226 20.08 -17.04 -12.89
N PHE A 227 19.41 -17.02 -14.04
CA PHE A 227 19.29 -15.87 -14.94
C PHE A 227 17.85 -15.40 -15.01
N PHE A 228 17.66 -14.10 -15.23
CA PHE A 228 16.36 -13.46 -15.11
C PHE A 228 15.86 -12.89 -16.45
N ARG A 229 14.58 -12.56 -16.50
CA ARG A 229 13.94 -11.89 -17.63
C ARG A 229 14.28 -10.41 -17.64
N GLN A 230 14.11 -9.78 -18.78
CA GLN A 230 14.21 -8.32 -18.93
C GLN A 230 12.81 -7.68 -18.77
N PRO A 231 12.70 -6.43 -18.32
CA PRO A 231 13.81 -5.46 -18.06
C PRO A 231 14.42 -5.56 -16.65
N GLU A 232 13.78 -6.31 -15.73
CA GLU A 232 14.17 -6.35 -14.30
C GLU A 232 15.61 -6.86 -14.10
N SER A 233 16.10 -7.80 -14.91
CA SER A 233 17.48 -8.29 -14.83
C SER A 233 18.47 -7.13 -14.98
N ARG A 234 18.41 -6.41 -16.09
CA ARG A 234 19.31 -5.29 -16.34
C ARG A 234 19.23 -4.24 -15.23
N ILE A 235 18.03 -3.90 -14.76
CA ILE A 235 17.84 -2.91 -13.71
C ILE A 235 18.49 -3.37 -12.41
N GLU A 236 18.24 -4.61 -11.98
CA GLU A 236 18.78 -5.17 -10.75
C GLU A 236 20.32 -5.20 -10.73
N PHE A 237 20.94 -5.55 -11.84
CA PHE A 237 22.39 -5.64 -11.93
C PHE A 237 23.09 -4.32 -12.31
N ALA A 238 22.36 -3.32 -12.81
CA ALA A 238 22.92 -2.02 -13.19
C ALA A 238 22.88 -0.99 -12.07
N HIS A 239 21.82 -0.94 -11.24
CA HIS A 239 21.73 0.07 -10.18
C HIS A 239 22.66 -0.28 -8.99
N PRO A 240 23.30 0.70 -8.34
CA PRO A 240 24.25 0.45 -7.26
C PRO A 240 23.59 0.27 -5.87
N TRP A 241 22.34 0.71 -5.66
CA TRP A 241 21.66 0.71 -4.36
C TRP A 241 20.16 0.46 -4.49
N PRO A 242 19.58 -0.41 -3.62
CA PRO A 242 20.28 -1.39 -2.81
C PRO A 242 20.75 -2.57 -3.68
N GLN A 243 21.90 -3.14 -3.35
CA GLN A 243 22.37 -4.39 -3.95
C GLN A 243 22.40 -5.49 -2.89
N PRO A 244 22.30 -6.76 -3.29
CA PRO A 244 22.58 -7.88 -2.40
C PRO A 244 23.97 -7.78 -1.77
N VAL A 245 24.08 -8.13 -0.51
CA VAL A 245 25.34 -8.22 0.23
C VAL A 245 25.87 -9.63 0.10
N ILE A 246 27.12 -9.78 -0.31
CA ILE A 246 27.82 -11.05 -0.29
C ILE A 246 28.85 -11.02 0.85
N ASP A 247 28.90 -12.09 1.65
CA ASP A 247 29.81 -12.25 2.79
C ASP A 247 29.73 -11.13 3.85
N GLY A 248 28.50 -10.65 4.14
CA GLY A 248 28.26 -9.71 5.23
C GLY A 248 28.49 -10.34 6.62
N GLU A 249 28.47 -9.53 7.66
CA GLU A 249 28.71 -9.94 9.07
C GLU A 249 27.87 -11.14 9.52
N ARG A 250 26.63 -11.23 9.00
CA ARG A 250 25.66 -12.30 9.30
C ARG A 250 25.40 -13.22 8.12
N GLY A 251 26.30 -13.26 7.15
CA GLY A 251 26.22 -14.04 5.91
C GLY A 251 25.68 -13.23 4.73
N SER A 252 25.66 -13.85 3.57
CA SER A 252 25.17 -13.23 2.33
C SER A 252 23.68 -12.96 2.36
N SER A 253 23.21 -12.06 1.51
CA SER A 253 21.78 -11.83 1.23
C SER A 253 21.05 -13.14 0.91
N SER A 254 19.77 -13.17 1.21
CA SER A 254 18.93 -14.35 1.09
C SER A 254 17.99 -14.25 -0.10
N PHE A 255 17.45 -15.38 -0.51
CA PHE A 255 16.48 -15.49 -1.59
C PHE A 255 15.38 -16.51 -1.24
N ALA A 256 14.22 -16.37 -1.89
CA ALA A 256 13.19 -17.39 -1.96
C ALA A 256 12.81 -17.64 -3.43
N LEU A 257 12.44 -18.88 -3.75
CA LEU A 257 11.87 -19.25 -5.05
C LEU A 257 10.38 -19.54 -4.85
N THR A 258 9.54 -18.92 -5.68
CA THR A 258 8.08 -19.01 -5.58
C THR A 258 7.43 -19.16 -6.94
N ASN A 259 6.13 -19.44 -6.96
CA ASN A 259 5.30 -19.44 -8.16
C ASN A 259 5.64 -20.56 -9.15
N ALA A 260 5.74 -21.80 -8.63
CA ALA A 260 5.83 -23.01 -9.45
C ALA A 260 4.95 -24.10 -8.84
N LEU A 261 4.30 -24.90 -9.68
CA LEU A 261 3.44 -26.00 -9.22
C LEU A 261 4.24 -27.09 -8.51
N GLU A 262 5.50 -27.27 -8.89
CA GLU A 262 6.47 -28.19 -8.31
C GLU A 262 6.79 -27.87 -6.84
N LEU A 263 6.52 -26.64 -6.41
CA LEU A 263 6.76 -26.16 -5.05
C LEU A 263 5.53 -26.25 -4.15
N LEU A 264 4.38 -26.70 -4.67
CA LEU A 264 3.12 -26.81 -3.91
C LEU A 264 3.18 -28.08 -3.03
N ASP A 265 3.74 -27.96 -1.82
CA ASP A 265 4.02 -29.12 -0.97
C ASP A 265 3.58 -28.97 0.50
N GLU A 266 3.26 -27.75 0.98
CA GLU A 266 2.78 -27.48 2.34
C GLU A 266 1.30 -27.05 2.37
N PRO A 267 0.52 -27.43 3.43
CA PRO A 267 -0.84 -26.92 3.61
C PRO A 267 -0.88 -25.40 3.72
N GLY A 268 -1.89 -24.79 3.10
CA GLY A 268 -2.06 -23.34 3.02
C GLY A 268 -1.45 -22.73 1.77
N GLU A 269 -0.72 -23.50 0.97
CA GLU A 269 -0.14 -23.04 -0.28
C GLU A 269 -1.10 -23.12 -1.46
N TRP A 270 -0.86 -22.24 -2.45
CA TRP A 270 -1.62 -22.20 -3.70
C TRP A 270 -0.73 -21.81 -4.89
N TYR A 271 -1.20 -22.15 -6.10
CA TYR A 271 -0.56 -21.82 -7.36
C TYR A 271 -1.62 -21.57 -8.44
N GLN A 272 -1.42 -20.56 -9.29
CA GLN A 272 -2.20 -20.38 -10.51
C GLN A 272 -1.39 -20.82 -11.73
N ASP A 273 -1.87 -21.85 -12.42
CA ASP A 273 -1.44 -22.18 -13.77
C ASP A 273 -2.24 -21.33 -14.78
N TYR A 274 -1.72 -20.14 -15.04
CA TYR A 274 -2.39 -19.17 -15.90
C TYR A 274 -2.65 -19.69 -17.33
N PRO A 275 -1.70 -20.41 -18.01
CA PRO A 275 -1.95 -20.96 -19.33
C PRO A 275 -3.10 -21.97 -19.40
N SER A 276 -3.28 -22.80 -18.39
CA SER A 276 -4.38 -23.75 -18.31
C SER A 276 -5.67 -23.17 -17.72
N GLY A 277 -5.61 -21.97 -17.13
CA GLY A 277 -6.70 -21.34 -16.43
C GLY A 277 -7.12 -22.08 -15.16
N ARG A 278 -6.17 -22.66 -14.43
CA ARG A 278 -6.45 -23.43 -13.21
C ARG A 278 -5.79 -22.83 -11.99
N ILE A 279 -6.49 -22.92 -10.84
CA ILE A 279 -5.96 -22.59 -9.54
C ILE A 279 -5.86 -23.87 -8.73
N TYR A 280 -4.69 -24.12 -8.15
CA TYR A 280 -4.38 -25.23 -7.27
C TYR A 280 -4.26 -24.70 -5.85
N TYR A 281 -4.89 -25.39 -4.91
CA TYR A 281 -4.84 -25.03 -3.49
C TYR A 281 -4.66 -26.29 -2.64
N TYR A 282 -3.72 -26.25 -1.72
CA TYR A 282 -3.53 -27.29 -0.74
C TYR A 282 -4.09 -26.80 0.62
N PRO A 283 -5.35 -27.08 0.94
CA PRO A 283 -5.95 -26.63 2.18
C PRO A 283 -5.35 -27.30 3.41
N GLU A 284 -5.48 -26.66 4.56
CA GLU A 284 -5.20 -27.27 5.86
C GLU A 284 -6.04 -28.53 6.06
N GLU A 285 -5.56 -29.43 6.92
CA GLU A 285 -6.23 -30.71 7.19
C GLU A 285 -7.68 -30.52 7.66
N GLY A 286 -8.59 -31.27 7.06
CA GLY A 286 -10.03 -31.21 7.37
C GLY A 286 -10.80 -30.06 6.72
N LYS A 287 -10.14 -29.17 6.00
CA LYS A 287 -10.81 -28.09 5.26
C LYS A 287 -11.30 -28.56 3.89
N ASP A 288 -12.49 -28.09 3.52
CA ASP A 288 -13.12 -28.33 2.22
C ASP A 288 -13.27 -26.97 1.50
N PRO A 289 -12.50 -26.71 0.44
CA PRO A 289 -12.54 -25.45 -0.29
C PRO A 289 -13.93 -25.07 -0.84
N ASN A 290 -14.82 -26.02 -1.08
CA ASN A 290 -16.19 -25.73 -1.48
C ASN A 290 -17.05 -25.15 -0.35
N LYS A 291 -16.58 -25.21 0.90
CA LYS A 291 -17.24 -24.63 2.10
C LYS A 291 -16.54 -23.39 2.62
N MET A 292 -15.43 -23.01 1.99
CA MET A 292 -14.62 -21.84 2.35
C MET A 292 -14.99 -20.66 1.46
N ASN A 293 -14.80 -19.45 1.98
CA ASN A 293 -14.82 -18.25 1.18
C ASN A 293 -13.42 -18.04 0.57
N ILE A 294 -13.23 -18.49 -0.67
CA ILE A 294 -11.97 -18.33 -1.38
C ILE A 294 -12.11 -17.25 -2.45
N VAL A 295 -11.28 -16.21 -2.33
CA VAL A 295 -11.33 -15.00 -3.15
C VAL A 295 -9.97 -14.73 -3.76
N VAL A 296 -9.95 -14.37 -5.04
CA VAL A 296 -8.78 -13.81 -5.73
C VAL A 296 -9.08 -12.39 -6.18
N PRO A 297 -8.11 -11.45 -6.08
CA PRO A 297 -8.32 -10.09 -6.56
C PRO A 297 -8.29 -10.08 -8.09
N SER A 298 -9.09 -9.21 -8.69
CA SER A 298 -9.24 -9.10 -10.15
C SER A 298 -8.96 -7.69 -10.68
N GLN A 299 -8.57 -6.77 -9.79
CA GLN A 299 -8.19 -5.39 -10.15
C GLN A 299 -7.25 -4.80 -9.09
N GLU A 300 -6.40 -3.89 -9.48
CA GLU A 300 -5.42 -3.24 -8.60
C GLU A 300 -6.03 -2.02 -7.92
N GLU A 301 -6.86 -1.26 -8.62
CA GLU A 301 -7.49 -0.03 -8.14
C GLU A 301 -8.97 -0.25 -7.82
N LEU A 302 -9.43 0.25 -6.67
CA LEU A 302 -10.83 0.20 -6.24
C LEU A 302 -11.53 1.56 -6.37
N MET A 303 -10.79 2.65 -6.08
CA MET A 303 -11.31 4.01 -6.17
C MET A 303 -10.22 4.99 -6.59
N ILE A 304 -10.58 5.90 -7.48
CA ILE A 304 -9.71 6.96 -7.98
C ILE A 304 -10.39 8.31 -7.78
N ILE A 305 -9.79 9.17 -6.96
CA ILE A 305 -10.23 10.53 -6.69
C ILE A 305 -9.34 11.46 -7.52
N ASP A 306 -9.82 11.86 -8.69
CA ASP A 306 -9.00 12.52 -9.71
C ASP A 306 -9.53 13.93 -10.05
N GLY A 307 -8.98 14.92 -9.34
CA GLY A 307 -9.17 16.32 -9.68
C GLY A 307 -8.18 16.80 -10.74
N THR A 308 -8.24 18.08 -11.03
CA THR A 308 -7.22 18.78 -11.84
C THR A 308 -6.76 20.05 -11.11
N ARG A 309 -5.66 20.64 -11.55
CA ARG A 309 -5.16 21.90 -10.97
C ARG A 309 -6.22 23.01 -11.03
N GLU A 310 -6.95 23.11 -12.15
CA GLU A 310 -7.98 24.10 -12.38
C GLU A 310 -9.29 23.81 -11.65
N ARG A 311 -9.53 22.53 -11.38
CA ARG A 311 -10.75 22.04 -10.76
C ARG A 311 -10.43 20.91 -9.75
N PRO A 312 -9.84 21.27 -8.59
CA PRO A 312 -9.58 20.29 -7.56
C PRO A 312 -10.89 19.74 -6.97
N ILE A 313 -10.86 18.49 -6.54
CA ILE A 313 -11.97 17.90 -5.78
C ILE A 313 -11.98 18.49 -4.37
N SER A 314 -13.16 18.79 -3.83
CA SER A 314 -13.25 19.37 -2.51
C SER A 314 -14.48 18.97 -1.71
N ASN A 315 -14.37 19.08 -0.37
CA ASN A 315 -15.45 18.84 0.58
C ASN A 315 -16.15 17.50 0.38
N LEU A 316 -15.34 16.43 0.38
CA LEU A 316 -15.76 15.06 0.17
C LEU A 316 -15.42 14.23 1.41
N ARG A 317 -16.34 13.37 1.84
CA ARG A 317 -16.17 12.51 3.02
C ARG A 317 -16.45 11.05 2.64
N PHE A 318 -15.60 10.13 3.13
CA PHE A 318 -15.77 8.70 3.08
C PHE A 318 -15.85 8.18 4.51
N GLU A 319 -16.97 7.58 4.89
CA GLU A 319 -17.23 7.23 6.28
C GLU A 319 -17.73 5.78 6.41
N ASN A 320 -17.15 5.01 7.33
CA ASN A 320 -17.59 3.65 7.62
C ASN A 320 -17.70 2.76 6.37
N LEU A 321 -16.65 2.74 5.56
CA LEU A 321 -16.50 1.92 4.35
C LEU A 321 -15.34 0.96 4.51
N ARG A 322 -15.45 -0.24 3.93
CA ARG A 322 -14.36 -1.21 3.87
C ARG A 322 -13.93 -1.46 2.43
N PHE A 323 -12.63 -1.36 2.17
CA PHE A 323 -12.00 -1.62 0.88
C PHE A 323 -11.21 -2.91 0.97
N GLU A 324 -11.48 -3.87 0.09
CA GLU A 324 -10.88 -5.20 0.14
C GLU A 324 -10.48 -5.75 -1.23
N HIS A 325 -9.51 -6.66 -1.20
CA HIS A 325 -9.12 -7.51 -2.32
C HIS A 325 -8.66 -6.74 -3.55
N SER A 326 -7.64 -5.90 -3.40
CA SER A 326 -6.92 -5.37 -4.57
C SER A 326 -5.75 -6.29 -4.95
N ALA A 327 -5.41 -6.32 -6.23
CA ALA A 327 -4.30 -7.09 -6.78
C ALA A 327 -2.98 -6.31 -6.72
N TRP A 328 -1.87 -7.06 -6.84
CA TRP A 328 -0.56 -6.54 -7.17
C TRP A 328 0.08 -7.45 -8.23
N LEU A 329 -0.05 -7.10 -9.51
CA LEU A 329 0.31 -7.99 -10.62
C LEU A 329 1.71 -7.77 -11.15
N ARG A 330 2.24 -6.57 -10.96
CA ARG A 330 3.49 -6.12 -11.55
C ARG A 330 4.66 -7.10 -11.44
N PRO A 331 4.99 -7.71 -10.29
CA PRO A 331 6.14 -8.60 -10.21
C PRO A 331 6.09 -9.79 -11.16
N SER A 332 4.89 -10.35 -11.41
CA SER A 332 4.73 -11.45 -12.36
C SER A 332 4.74 -11.01 -13.83
N LEU A 333 4.46 -9.74 -14.12
CA LEU A 333 4.40 -9.19 -15.48
C LEU A 333 5.73 -8.61 -15.96
N GLU A 334 6.40 -7.84 -15.09
CA GLU A 334 7.59 -7.04 -15.46
C GLU A 334 8.74 -7.14 -14.44
N GLY A 335 8.58 -7.99 -13.41
CA GLY A 335 9.49 -8.01 -12.27
C GLY A 335 9.30 -6.77 -11.37
N HIS A 336 10.04 -6.73 -10.27
CA HIS A 336 9.97 -5.65 -9.31
C HIS A 336 11.34 -5.41 -8.68
N VAL A 337 11.93 -4.25 -8.96
CA VAL A 337 13.22 -3.81 -8.41
C VAL A 337 13.02 -2.43 -7.85
N THR A 338 13.27 -2.23 -6.55
CA THR A 338 12.91 -1.01 -5.84
C THR A 338 14.10 -0.24 -5.28
N LEU A 339 13.95 1.07 -5.22
CA LEU A 339 14.86 1.95 -4.49
C LEU A 339 14.57 1.86 -2.97
N GLN A 340 13.39 2.27 -2.55
CA GLN A 340 12.90 2.27 -1.16
C GLN A 340 11.40 2.55 -1.14
N GLY A 341 10.69 2.12 -0.07
CA GLY A 341 9.27 2.45 0.12
C GLY A 341 8.33 1.91 -0.97
N GLY A 342 8.73 0.87 -1.71
CA GLY A 342 7.96 0.34 -2.84
C GLY A 342 8.15 1.09 -4.16
N PHE A 343 8.90 2.20 -4.17
CA PHE A 343 9.19 2.94 -5.40
C PHE A 343 10.15 2.15 -6.28
N ARG A 344 9.65 1.68 -7.43
CA ARG A 344 10.41 0.86 -8.35
C ARG A 344 11.28 1.69 -9.26
N PHE A 345 12.44 1.17 -9.64
CA PHE A 345 13.25 1.74 -10.68
C PHE A 345 12.57 1.59 -12.06
N ILE A 346 12.53 2.69 -12.82
CA ILE A 346 12.20 2.67 -14.25
C ILE A 346 13.45 2.28 -15.04
N ASP A 347 14.58 2.81 -14.62
CA ASP A 347 15.88 2.49 -15.16
C ASP A 347 16.98 2.75 -14.10
N GLY A 348 18.17 2.20 -14.32
CA GLY A 348 19.34 2.41 -13.48
C GLY A 348 20.45 3.05 -14.31
N TYR A 349 20.70 4.34 -14.14
CA TYR A 349 21.77 5.06 -14.82
C TYR A 349 22.91 5.45 -13.88
N LYS A 350 24.07 5.65 -14.48
CA LYS A 350 25.24 6.29 -13.86
C LYS A 350 25.63 7.54 -14.65
N LEU A 351 24.66 8.41 -14.92
CA LEU A 351 24.86 9.62 -15.68
C LEU A 351 24.74 10.87 -14.79
N PRO A 352 25.60 11.88 -14.95
CA PRO A 352 25.44 13.16 -14.29
C PRO A 352 24.06 13.76 -14.56
N VAL A 353 23.37 14.20 -13.52
CA VAL A 353 22.05 14.84 -13.64
C VAL A 353 22.19 16.33 -13.43
N ALA A 354 21.66 17.12 -14.36
CA ALA A 354 21.65 18.57 -14.26
C ALA A 354 20.92 19.01 -12.98
N GLY A 355 21.55 19.88 -12.19
CA GLY A 355 20.99 20.36 -10.93
C GLY A 355 21.34 19.53 -9.68
N LEU A 356 21.99 18.39 -9.84
CA LEU A 356 22.40 17.51 -8.73
C LEU A 356 23.84 17.79 -8.26
N PHE A 357 24.22 19.04 -8.16
CA PHE A 357 25.62 19.44 -7.87
C PHE A 357 26.13 18.99 -6.51
N HIS A 358 25.25 18.85 -5.51
CA HIS A 358 25.59 18.41 -4.16
C HIS A 358 25.84 16.89 -4.06
N LYS A 359 25.56 16.15 -5.11
CA LYS A 359 25.80 14.71 -5.26
C LYS A 359 26.33 14.37 -6.65
N ALA A 360 27.22 15.21 -7.17
CA ALA A 360 27.74 15.07 -8.54
C ALA A 360 28.44 13.72 -8.77
N GLU A 361 29.03 13.13 -7.71
CA GLU A 361 29.67 11.82 -7.72
C GLU A 361 28.70 10.67 -7.45
N LEU A 362 27.41 10.91 -7.23
CA LEU A 362 26.43 9.88 -6.94
C LEU A 362 26.29 8.89 -8.09
N GLU A 363 26.52 7.63 -7.80
CA GLU A 363 26.33 6.52 -8.73
C GLU A 363 24.88 6.07 -8.86
N ASN A 364 24.08 6.31 -7.84
CA ASN A 364 22.68 5.94 -7.79
C ASN A 364 21.79 7.06 -8.33
N GLN A 365 21.81 7.24 -9.61
CA GLN A 365 20.96 8.19 -10.32
C GLN A 365 19.83 7.41 -10.96
N ALA A 366 18.78 7.17 -10.19
CA ALA A 366 17.69 6.33 -10.62
C ALA A 366 16.39 7.12 -10.74
N TRP A 367 15.71 6.89 -11.82
CA TRP A 367 14.35 7.32 -11.99
C TRP A 367 13.42 6.26 -11.47
N ILE A 368 12.42 6.70 -10.72
CA ILE A 368 11.50 5.82 -10.04
C ILE A 368 10.07 6.03 -10.52
N ALA A 369 9.25 5.01 -10.29
CA ALA A 369 7.81 5.09 -10.47
C ALA A 369 7.09 4.71 -9.18
N ARG A 370 5.94 5.30 -8.99
CA ARG A 370 5.09 5.12 -7.83
C ARG A 370 4.54 3.69 -7.78
N PRO A 371 4.40 3.07 -6.60
CA PRO A 371 3.70 1.79 -6.45
C PRO A 371 2.21 1.94 -6.74
N GLU A 372 1.58 0.84 -7.12
CA GLU A 372 0.14 0.74 -7.32
C GLU A 372 -0.61 0.94 -5.99
N ALA A 373 -1.84 1.51 -6.03
CA ALA A 373 -2.64 1.74 -4.85
C ALA A 373 -4.12 1.39 -5.05
N ALA A 374 -4.75 0.80 -4.03
CA ALA A 374 -6.17 0.45 -4.07
C ALA A 374 -7.09 1.67 -4.11
N VAL A 375 -6.76 2.70 -3.32
CA VAL A 375 -7.45 3.99 -3.31
C VAL A 375 -6.41 5.09 -3.46
N LYS A 376 -6.62 5.99 -4.42
CA LYS A 376 -5.70 7.10 -4.65
C LYS A 376 -6.41 8.42 -4.89
N ALA A 377 -5.76 9.51 -4.48
CA ALA A 377 -6.27 10.87 -4.63
C ALA A 377 -5.18 11.82 -5.13
N ARG A 378 -5.56 12.70 -6.03
CA ARG A 378 -4.72 13.80 -6.50
C ARG A 378 -5.55 15.03 -6.83
N PHE A 379 -4.94 16.20 -6.72
CA PHE A 379 -5.63 17.50 -6.86
C PHE A 379 -6.92 17.53 -6.05
N ALA A 380 -6.80 17.37 -4.73
CA ALA A 380 -7.95 17.34 -3.83
C ALA A 380 -7.68 18.19 -2.59
N THR A 381 -8.72 18.80 -2.06
CA THR A 381 -8.65 19.58 -0.82
C THR A 381 -9.88 19.32 0.04
N ASP A 382 -9.69 19.32 1.36
CA ASP A 382 -10.78 19.05 2.31
C ASP A 382 -11.53 17.75 1.99
N ILE A 383 -10.75 16.66 1.81
CA ILE A 383 -11.28 15.29 1.74
C ILE A 383 -10.99 14.56 3.05
N ALA A 384 -11.88 13.67 3.45
CA ALA A 384 -11.66 12.89 4.67
C ALA A 384 -12.05 11.42 4.50
N PHE A 385 -11.25 10.55 5.12
CA PHE A 385 -11.56 9.15 5.38
C PHE A 385 -11.72 8.97 6.89
N SER A 386 -12.90 8.59 7.35
CA SER A 386 -13.19 8.41 8.77
C SER A 386 -13.79 7.03 9.02
N ASP A 387 -13.28 6.33 10.04
CA ASP A 387 -13.77 5.01 10.43
C ASP A 387 -13.79 3.99 9.27
N CYS A 388 -12.93 4.19 8.28
CA CYS A 388 -12.80 3.28 7.14
C CYS A 388 -11.85 2.12 7.46
N ARG A 389 -12.00 1.02 6.74
CA ARG A 389 -11.12 -0.16 6.84
C ARG A 389 -10.53 -0.48 5.47
N PHE A 390 -9.27 -0.84 5.46
CA PHE A 390 -8.54 -1.33 4.30
C PHE A 390 -7.97 -2.68 4.67
N GLU A 391 -8.44 -3.73 4.01
CA GLU A 391 -8.08 -5.11 4.36
C GLU A 391 -7.81 -5.91 3.08
N HIS A 392 -6.89 -6.87 3.15
CA HIS A 392 -6.60 -7.75 2.02
C HIS A 392 -6.21 -6.99 0.74
N ILE A 393 -5.29 -6.06 0.88
CA ILE A 393 -4.81 -5.20 -0.21
C ILE A 393 -3.47 -5.73 -0.72
N GLY A 394 -3.34 -5.90 -2.04
CA GLY A 394 -2.14 -6.48 -2.65
C GLY A 394 -0.94 -5.53 -2.72
N ALA A 395 -1.18 -4.21 -2.81
CA ALA A 395 -0.14 -3.18 -2.89
C ALA A 395 -0.36 -2.08 -1.85
N THR A 396 -0.23 -0.79 -2.21
CA THR A 396 -0.53 0.34 -1.32
C THR A 396 -2.04 0.44 -1.07
N ALA A 397 -2.45 0.72 0.17
CA ALA A 397 -3.88 0.77 0.47
C ALA A 397 -4.50 2.13 0.15
N LEU A 398 -3.97 3.22 0.71
CA LEU A 398 -4.46 4.58 0.48
C LEU A 398 -3.28 5.49 0.11
N ASP A 399 -3.40 6.18 -1.01
CA ASP A 399 -2.36 7.04 -1.54
C ASP A 399 -2.89 8.46 -1.83
N LEU A 400 -2.36 9.44 -1.10
CA LEU A 400 -2.56 10.87 -1.36
C LEU A 400 -1.40 11.36 -2.22
N GLU A 401 -1.46 11.07 -3.52
CA GLU A 401 -0.33 11.16 -4.44
C GLU A 401 0.26 12.57 -4.55
N TYR A 402 -0.58 13.57 -4.86
CA TYR A 402 -0.08 14.82 -5.38
C TYR A 402 -1.12 15.92 -5.26
N ALA A 403 -0.69 17.12 -4.82
CA ALA A 403 -1.56 18.28 -4.65
C ALA A 403 -2.81 18.00 -3.80
N VAL A 404 -2.66 17.23 -2.72
CA VAL A 404 -3.72 16.98 -1.75
C VAL A 404 -3.48 17.84 -0.51
N SER A 405 -4.51 18.58 -0.06
CA SER A 405 -4.35 19.50 1.06
C SER A 405 -5.54 19.53 2.00
N SER A 406 -5.31 19.99 3.24
CA SER A 406 -6.34 20.16 4.27
C SER A 406 -7.25 18.93 4.41
N SER A 407 -6.64 17.75 4.46
CA SER A 407 -7.33 16.47 4.34
C SER A 407 -6.98 15.55 5.49
N ASP A 408 -7.95 14.72 5.90
CA ASP A 408 -7.86 13.94 7.12
C ASP A 408 -8.05 12.44 6.85
N ILE A 409 -7.20 11.61 7.49
CA ILE A 409 -7.36 10.16 7.59
C ILE A 409 -7.45 9.85 9.08
N THR A 410 -8.66 9.54 9.56
CA THR A 410 -8.93 9.48 10.99
C THR A 410 -9.64 8.20 11.40
N ALA A 411 -9.15 7.56 12.47
CA ALA A 411 -9.74 6.35 13.05
C ALA A 411 -9.90 5.19 12.04
N CYS A 412 -9.06 5.15 11.02
CA CYS A 412 -9.07 4.10 10.01
C CYS A 412 -8.26 2.88 10.47
N VAL A 413 -8.63 1.70 9.96
CA VAL A 413 -7.93 0.44 10.21
C VAL A 413 -7.32 -0.06 8.91
N PHE A 414 -6.04 -0.44 8.96
CA PHE A 414 -5.31 -1.05 7.86
C PHE A 414 -4.78 -2.40 8.32
N GLU A 415 -5.15 -3.47 7.64
CA GLU A 415 -4.78 -4.83 8.03
C GLU A 415 -4.55 -5.72 6.81
N ASP A 416 -3.49 -6.53 6.83
CA ASP A 416 -3.09 -7.37 5.69
C ASP A 416 -2.88 -6.54 4.42
N ILE A 417 -1.90 -5.63 4.47
CA ILE A 417 -1.55 -4.73 3.37
C ILE A 417 -0.24 -5.18 2.73
N GLY A 418 -0.28 -5.49 1.44
CA GLY A 418 0.87 -5.96 0.68
C GLY A 418 2.00 -4.94 0.56
N GLY A 419 1.65 -3.66 0.40
CA GLY A 419 2.56 -2.53 0.30
C GLY A 419 2.45 -1.55 1.48
N THR A 420 2.53 -0.26 1.19
CA THR A 420 2.39 0.82 2.18
C THR A 420 0.92 1.01 2.57
N ALA A 421 0.62 1.13 3.88
CA ALA A 421 -0.77 1.32 4.29
C ALA A 421 -1.28 2.73 3.94
N ILE A 422 -0.52 3.77 4.28
CA ILE A 422 -0.85 5.16 3.92
C ILE A 422 0.37 5.82 3.29
N MET A 423 0.23 6.29 2.06
CA MET A 423 1.25 7.05 1.35
C MET A 423 0.75 8.47 1.09
N ALA A 424 1.62 9.47 1.25
CA ALA A 424 1.28 10.86 1.03
C ALA A 424 2.45 11.65 0.45
N GLY A 425 2.16 12.53 -0.49
CA GLY A 425 3.13 13.46 -1.06
C GLY A 425 3.84 12.95 -2.31
N TYR A 426 4.60 13.83 -2.91
CA TYR A 426 5.46 13.56 -4.06
C TYR A 426 6.77 12.91 -3.62
N PHE A 427 7.36 12.05 -4.45
CA PHE A 427 8.58 11.31 -4.14
C PHE A 427 9.65 11.38 -5.25
N GLY A 428 9.50 12.27 -6.23
CA GLY A 428 10.41 12.37 -7.35
C GLY A 428 10.16 11.33 -8.45
N GLU A 429 8.92 10.88 -8.59
CA GLU A 429 8.47 9.98 -9.65
C GLU A 429 8.22 10.71 -10.99
N ASP A 430 7.72 9.99 -12.00
CA ASP A 430 7.34 10.51 -13.33
C ASP A 430 8.51 11.01 -14.18
N GLY A 431 9.66 10.33 -14.06
CA GLY A 431 10.82 10.60 -14.91
C GLY A 431 11.72 11.73 -14.40
N PHE A 432 11.54 12.16 -13.17
CA PHE A 432 12.50 13.01 -12.47
C PHE A 432 13.52 12.15 -11.71
N GLU A 433 14.73 12.68 -11.59
CA GLU A 433 15.75 12.04 -10.76
C GLU A 433 15.39 12.23 -9.28
N THR A 434 15.32 11.14 -8.53
CA THR A 434 14.74 11.11 -7.16
C THR A 434 15.51 11.98 -6.14
N HIS A 435 16.78 12.30 -6.39
CA HIS A 435 17.61 13.12 -5.49
C HIS A 435 17.49 14.62 -5.77
N ILE A 436 16.78 15.05 -6.81
CA ILE A 436 16.51 16.46 -7.06
C ILE A 436 15.47 16.95 -6.06
N PRO A 437 15.79 17.97 -5.22
CA PRO A 437 14.83 18.44 -4.22
C PRO A 437 13.57 19.00 -4.86
N TYR A 438 12.42 18.54 -4.41
CA TYR A 438 11.13 19.03 -4.87
C TYR A 438 10.72 20.29 -4.12
N SER A 439 10.64 21.40 -4.84
CA SER A 439 10.17 22.70 -4.34
C SER A 439 9.30 23.36 -5.40
N PRO A 440 8.00 23.02 -5.47
CA PRO A 440 7.13 23.52 -6.53
C PRO A 440 6.91 25.02 -6.42
N ALA A 441 6.91 25.72 -7.57
CA ALA A 441 6.63 27.15 -7.63
C ALA A 441 5.21 27.51 -7.16
N VAL A 442 4.27 26.58 -7.32
CA VAL A 442 2.90 26.70 -6.83
C VAL A 442 2.77 25.84 -5.58
N ARG A 443 2.56 26.50 -4.43
CA ARG A 443 2.47 25.79 -3.14
C ARG A 443 1.35 24.74 -3.09
N ASP A 444 0.29 24.93 -3.85
CA ASP A 444 -0.85 24.00 -3.89
C ASP A 444 -0.53 22.67 -4.62
N ASP A 445 0.61 22.59 -5.31
CA ASP A 445 1.10 21.32 -5.86
C ASP A 445 1.71 20.40 -4.78
N LEU A 446 2.01 20.94 -3.62
CA LEU A 446 2.54 20.19 -2.50
C LEU A 446 1.39 19.57 -1.69
N CYS A 447 1.53 18.31 -1.28
CA CYS A 447 0.67 17.76 -0.25
C CYS A 447 0.96 18.46 1.08
N ARG A 448 -0.07 19.06 1.69
CA ARG A 448 0.10 19.90 2.88
C ARG A 448 -1.12 19.94 3.79
N CYS A 449 -0.89 20.30 5.05
CA CYS A 449 -1.96 20.37 6.05
C CYS A 449 -2.77 19.08 6.11
N LEU A 450 -2.08 17.93 6.03
CA LEU A 450 -2.70 16.62 6.19
C LEU A 450 -2.72 16.24 7.67
N GLU A 451 -3.74 15.51 8.09
CA GLU A 451 -3.78 14.87 9.40
C GLU A 451 -4.03 13.37 9.26
N ILE A 452 -3.07 12.54 9.72
CA ILE A 452 -3.20 11.10 9.82
C ILE A 452 -3.27 10.78 11.31
N SER A 453 -4.46 10.46 11.80
CA SER A 453 -4.67 10.38 13.24
C SER A 453 -5.55 9.22 13.69
N ARG A 454 -5.22 8.65 14.87
CA ARG A 454 -5.96 7.57 15.51
C ARG A 454 -6.18 6.33 14.63
N CYS A 455 -5.30 6.14 13.65
CA CYS A 455 -5.33 4.96 12.79
C CYS A 455 -4.64 3.78 13.48
N ARG A 456 -5.12 2.57 13.18
CA ARG A 456 -4.47 1.32 13.55
C ARG A 456 -3.97 0.64 12.28
N ILE A 457 -2.66 0.43 12.20
CA ILE A 457 -1.98 -0.22 11.07
C ILE A 457 -1.32 -1.48 11.59
N ASN A 458 -1.74 -2.62 11.07
CA ASN A 458 -1.22 -3.93 11.45
C ASN A 458 -0.96 -4.78 10.20
N ASP A 459 0.19 -5.43 10.14
CA ASP A 459 0.59 -6.31 9.04
C ASP A 459 0.64 -5.58 7.67
N ALA A 460 1.44 -4.50 7.62
CA ALA A 460 1.75 -3.79 6.39
C ALA A 460 3.09 -4.25 5.79
N ALA A 461 3.28 -3.99 4.49
CA ALA A 461 4.46 -4.41 3.72
C ALA A 461 4.65 -5.94 3.70
N ASN A 462 3.57 -6.72 3.64
CA ASN A 462 3.66 -8.16 3.76
C ASN A 462 3.86 -8.89 2.41
N GLU A 463 3.83 -8.16 1.29
CA GLU A 463 4.19 -8.63 -0.06
C GLU A 463 5.44 -7.91 -0.57
N ASP A 464 5.43 -6.59 -0.63
CA ASP A 464 6.60 -5.76 -0.88
C ASP A 464 7.21 -5.31 0.46
N TRP A 465 8.17 -6.09 0.93
CA TRP A 465 8.76 -5.89 2.26
C TRP A 465 9.47 -4.56 2.43
N GLY A 466 9.87 -3.90 1.32
CA GLY A 466 10.50 -2.58 1.34
C GLY A 466 9.54 -1.40 1.57
N CYS A 467 8.24 -1.67 1.59
CA CYS A 467 7.22 -0.69 1.93
C CYS A 467 7.16 -0.38 3.44
N VAL A 468 6.35 0.60 3.82
CA VAL A 468 6.26 1.11 5.20
C VAL A 468 4.80 1.19 5.67
N ALA A 469 4.57 1.39 6.96
CA ALA A 469 3.19 1.60 7.42
C ALA A 469 2.65 2.97 6.98
N ILE A 470 3.39 4.05 7.25
CA ILE A 470 3.06 5.41 6.79
C ILE A 470 4.28 5.99 6.09
N GLY A 471 4.11 6.36 4.81
CA GLY A 471 5.13 7.03 4.02
C GLY A 471 4.68 8.44 3.64
N ALA A 472 5.39 9.47 4.09
CA ALA A 472 5.14 10.86 3.74
C ALA A 472 6.39 11.45 3.08
N GLY A 473 6.33 11.67 1.76
CA GLY A 473 7.45 12.17 0.97
C GLY A 473 7.66 13.68 1.13
N TYR A 474 7.61 14.42 0.04
CA TYR A 474 7.67 15.87 0.08
C TYR A 474 6.31 16.43 0.54
N VAL A 475 6.13 16.55 1.86
CA VAL A 475 4.92 17.09 2.51
C VAL A 475 5.26 18.28 3.41
N SER A 476 4.31 19.18 3.66
CA SER A 476 4.45 20.25 4.65
C SER A 476 3.26 20.37 5.57
N ASP A 477 3.49 20.93 6.76
CA ASP A 477 2.44 21.22 7.75
C ASP A 477 1.57 19.97 8.05
N THR A 478 2.15 18.78 7.96
CA THR A 478 1.47 17.48 8.07
C THR A 478 1.60 16.93 9.48
N LYS A 479 0.50 16.38 10.01
CA LYS A 479 0.44 15.78 11.33
C LYS A 479 0.22 14.27 11.23
N ILE A 480 1.08 13.50 11.88
CA ILE A 480 0.94 12.05 12.08
C ILE A 480 0.85 11.83 13.59
N VAL A 481 -0.36 11.59 14.11
CA VAL A 481 -0.61 11.71 15.55
C VAL A 481 -1.56 10.63 16.10
N HIS A 482 -1.20 10.06 17.26
CA HIS A 482 -1.99 9.04 17.97
C HIS A 482 -2.26 7.77 17.15
N ASN A 483 -1.36 7.37 16.26
CA ASN A 483 -1.50 6.14 15.49
C ASN A 483 -0.83 4.96 16.22
N GLU A 484 -1.39 3.78 16.04
CA GLU A 484 -0.79 2.51 16.43
C GLU A 484 -0.28 1.78 15.17
N VAL A 485 1.02 1.47 15.15
CA VAL A 485 1.70 0.82 14.03
C VAL A 485 2.38 -0.45 14.52
N SER A 486 2.05 -1.58 13.91
CA SER A 486 2.61 -2.88 14.30
C SER A 486 2.76 -3.85 13.13
N ASN A 487 3.61 -4.85 13.32
CA ASN A 487 3.83 -5.95 12.36
C ASN A 487 4.23 -5.48 10.96
N VAL A 488 5.27 -4.63 10.87
CA VAL A 488 5.77 -4.07 9.61
C VAL A 488 7.09 -4.72 9.23
N ASN A 489 7.26 -5.12 7.97
CA ASN A 489 8.47 -5.82 7.53
C ASN A 489 9.69 -4.93 7.39
N TYR A 490 9.50 -3.62 7.25
CA TYR A 490 10.55 -2.61 7.20
C TYR A 490 10.32 -1.51 8.26
N SER A 491 10.34 -0.24 7.87
CA SER A 491 10.17 0.89 8.79
C SER A 491 8.69 1.16 9.10
N GLY A 492 8.43 1.74 10.27
CA GLY A 492 7.07 2.09 10.69
C GLY A 492 6.56 3.37 10.01
N ILE A 493 6.99 4.52 10.49
CA ILE A 493 6.60 5.85 9.99
C ILE A 493 7.81 6.50 9.33
N CYS A 494 7.73 6.77 8.03
CA CYS A 494 8.77 7.43 7.25
C CYS A 494 8.32 8.81 6.81
N VAL A 495 9.11 9.86 7.15
CA VAL A 495 8.81 11.24 6.75
C VAL A 495 10.04 11.87 6.11
N GLY A 496 9.87 12.32 4.87
CA GLY A 496 10.91 12.90 4.04
C GLY A 496 11.35 12.01 2.90
N TRP A 497 11.97 12.64 1.90
CA TRP A 497 12.47 11.99 0.70
C TRP A 497 13.61 12.80 0.06
N GLY A 498 14.39 12.19 -0.83
CA GLY A 498 15.38 12.87 -1.68
C GLY A 498 16.79 12.93 -1.14
N TRP A 499 17.09 12.46 0.06
CA TRP A 499 18.45 12.42 0.65
C TRP A 499 19.23 13.71 0.46
N THR A 500 18.59 14.89 0.68
CA THR A 500 19.14 16.18 0.35
C THR A 500 19.15 17.15 1.53
N ALA A 501 20.27 17.86 1.70
CA ALA A 501 20.40 18.97 2.64
C ALA A 501 19.85 20.30 2.08
N LEU A 502 19.51 20.32 0.78
CA LEU A 502 19.00 21.53 0.14
C LEU A 502 17.56 21.80 0.57
N GLU A 503 17.17 23.06 0.50
CA GLU A 503 15.80 23.48 0.77
C GLU A 503 14.82 22.84 -0.23
N SER A 504 13.70 22.34 0.31
CA SER A 504 12.60 21.75 -0.45
C SER A 504 11.26 22.26 0.06
N GLY A 505 10.16 21.71 -0.44
CA GLY A 505 8.81 21.99 0.09
C GLY A 505 8.58 21.50 1.53
N MET A 506 9.42 20.61 2.06
CA MET A 506 9.22 19.96 3.36
C MET A 506 9.49 20.91 4.53
N ARG A 507 8.51 21.05 5.41
CA ARG A 507 8.61 21.84 6.66
C ARG A 507 7.45 21.59 7.61
N ASN A 508 7.64 21.92 8.89
CA ASN A 508 6.60 21.97 9.92
C ASN A 508 5.82 20.64 10.06
N ASN A 509 6.44 19.50 9.77
CA ASN A 509 5.82 18.20 9.93
C ASN A 509 5.88 17.76 11.39
N SER A 510 4.81 17.13 11.88
CA SER A 510 4.67 16.74 13.28
C SER A 510 4.37 15.24 13.40
N ILE A 511 5.27 14.51 14.05
CA ILE A 511 5.13 13.07 14.34
C ILE A 511 5.03 12.94 15.86
N THR A 512 3.79 12.79 16.38
CA THR A 512 3.57 12.94 17.82
C THR A 512 2.61 11.90 18.37
N ASP A 513 2.86 11.46 19.62
CA ASP A 513 1.95 10.59 20.37
C ASP A 513 1.63 9.25 19.65
N ASN A 514 2.49 8.76 18.75
CA ASN A 514 2.28 7.49 18.08
C ASN A 514 2.88 6.33 18.90
N HIS A 515 2.31 5.15 18.75
CA HIS A 515 2.83 3.90 19.28
C HIS A 515 3.30 3.01 18.14
N VAL A 516 4.62 2.74 18.05
CA VAL A 516 5.24 1.94 16.99
C VAL A 516 5.96 0.75 17.61
N HIS A 517 5.60 -0.46 17.18
CA HIS A 517 6.21 -1.70 17.67
C HIS A 517 6.19 -2.81 16.62
N ASP A 518 6.97 -3.86 16.80
CA ASP A 518 7.06 -5.01 15.89
C ASP A 518 7.33 -4.62 14.42
N TYR A 519 8.26 -3.69 14.21
CA TYR A 519 8.74 -3.26 12.89
C TYR A 519 10.11 -3.86 12.58
N ALA A 520 10.63 -3.67 11.37
CA ALA A 520 11.87 -4.25 10.85
C ALA A 520 11.88 -5.79 10.94
N ARG A 521 10.73 -6.42 10.65
CA ARG A 521 10.55 -7.87 10.85
C ARG A 521 11.31 -8.71 9.83
N GLN A 522 11.52 -8.21 8.62
CA GLN A 522 12.22 -8.89 7.55
C GLN A 522 13.44 -8.11 7.06
N LEU A 523 13.36 -6.80 6.97
CA LEU A 523 14.40 -5.93 6.48
C LEU A 523 15.08 -5.15 7.60
N TYR A 524 16.19 -4.52 7.28
CA TYR A 524 17.02 -3.75 8.21
C TYR A 524 17.44 -2.42 7.55
N ASP A 525 18.32 -1.65 8.19
CA ASP A 525 18.58 -0.23 7.86
C ASP A 525 17.27 0.59 8.00
N ALA A 526 16.60 0.38 9.13
CA ALA A 526 15.20 0.72 9.38
C ALA A 526 15.03 1.54 10.66
N GLY A 527 13.90 2.22 10.77
CA GLY A 527 13.46 2.91 11.98
C GLY A 527 11.99 2.67 12.31
N GLY A 528 11.64 2.65 13.60
CA GLY A 528 10.24 2.79 14.00
C GLY A 528 9.67 4.11 13.48
N ILE A 529 10.44 5.19 13.67
CA ILE A 529 10.31 6.46 12.95
C ILE A 529 11.60 6.68 12.16
N TYR A 530 11.47 6.96 10.86
CA TYR A 530 12.58 7.15 9.94
C TYR A 530 12.42 8.49 9.21
N THR A 531 13.48 9.29 9.15
CA THR A 531 13.44 10.61 8.51
C THR A 531 14.56 10.80 7.50
N LEU A 532 14.30 11.61 6.50
CA LEU A 532 15.21 11.99 5.43
C LEU A 532 15.15 13.48 5.16
N SER A 533 16.28 14.03 4.72
CA SER A 533 16.39 15.39 4.17
C SER A 533 16.06 16.52 5.16
N ASN A 534 16.30 17.74 4.73
CA ASN A 534 16.09 18.94 5.51
C ASN A 534 14.59 19.30 5.61
N GLN A 535 14.07 19.43 6.84
CA GLN A 535 12.66 19.70 7.15
C GLN A 535 12.52 20.72 8.29
N PRO A 536 12.80 22.00 8.05
CA PRO A 536 12.84 23.00 9.11
C PRO A 536 11.50 23.14 9.84
N GLY A 537 11.57 23.27 11.17
CA GLY A 537 10.40 23.42 12.03
C GLY A 537 9.60 22.15 12.30
N SER A 538 10.10 20.98 11.85
CA SER A 538 9.46 19.70 12.09
C SER A 538 9.75 19.17 13.50
N VAL A 539 8.85 18.33 14.04
CA VAL A 539 8.95 17.82 15.42
C VAL A 539 8.68 16.32 15.49
N ILE A 540 9.41 15.62 16.39
CA ILE A 540 9.17 14.23 16.77
C ILE A 540 9.07 14.20 18.29
N THR A 541 7.87 14.02 18.85
CA THR A 541 7.72 14.14 20.30
C THR A 541 6.64 13.23 20.87
N ARG A 542 6.84 12.75 22.09
CA ARG A 542 5.91 11.89 22.85
C ARG A 542 5.49 10.60 22.14
N ASN A 543 6.32 10.08 21.24
CA ASN A 543 6.06 8.78 20.63
C ASN A 543 6.58 7.67 21.56
N ARG A 544 5.87 6.56 21.58
CA ARG A 544 6.33 5.32 22.23
C ARG A 544 6.79 4.36 21.14
N ILE A 545 8.06 3.98 21.16
CA ILE A 545 8.67 3.16 20.13
C ILE A 545 9.39 1.99 20.78
N SER A 546 8.99 0.76 20.49
CA SER A 546 9.67 -0.45 20.96
C SER A 546 10.96 -0.70 20.19
N ALA A 547 11.85 -1.55 20.72
CA ALA A 547 13.02 -2.00 20.01
C ALA A 547 12.63 -2.66 18.66
N PRO A 548 13.47 -2.52 17.63
CA PRO A 548 13.24 -3.18 16.34
C PRO A 548 13.27 -4.69 16.48
N TYR A 549 12.53 -5.37 15.64
CA TYR A 549 12.58 -6.81 15.53
C TYR A 549 13.93 -7.25 14.92
N PRO A 550 14.55 -8.35 15.38
CA PRO A 550 15.83 -8.80 14.85
C PRO A 550 15.66 -9.53 13.52
N ALA A 551 15.40 -8.82 12.43
CA ALA A 551 15.18 -9.37 11.08
C ALA A 551 16.06 -10.60 10.79
N PRO A 552 15.48 -11.79 10.50
CA PRO A 552 16.20 -13.07 10.53
C PRO A 552 17.27 -13.18 9.44
N TYR A 553 17.06 -12.51 8.31
CA TYR A 553 17.95 -12.57 7.15
C TYR A 553 18.80 -11.32 6.97
N ALA A 554 18.74 -10.37 7.89
CA ALA A 554 19.61 -9.19 7.89
C ALA A 554 21.10 -9.59 7.85
N THR A 555 21.89 -8.86 7.08
CA THR A 555 23.35 -9.06 7.00
C THR A 555 24.13 -8.21 8.00
N ASN A 556 23.45 -7.31 8.70
CA ASN A 556 23.97 -6.54 9.85
C ASN A 556 22.82 -6.16 10.81
N HIS A 557 23.09 -5.33 11.82
CA HIS A 557 22.16 -4.97 12.91
C HIS A 557 21.63 -3.53 12.82
N ARG A 558 21.60 -2.90 11.66
CA ARG A 558 21.14 -1.52 11.52
C ARG A 558 19.61 -1.44 11.54
N ALA A 559 19.05 -1.31 12.74
CA ALA A 559 17.65 -0.97 12.94
C ALA A 559 17.50 -0.21 14.27
N PHE A 560 16.70 0.84 14.32
CA PHE A 560 16.66 1.82 15.40
C PHE A 560 15.23 2.19 15.77
N CYS A 561 15.02 2.77 16.94
CA CYS A 561 13.72 3.34 17.29
C CYS A 561 13.41 4.58 16.45
N ILE A 562 14.33 5.55 16.45
CA ILE A 562 14.25 6.73 15.59
C ILE A 562 15.53 6.77 14.77
N TYR A 563 15.41 6.80 13.44
CA TYR A 563 16.55 6.80 12.52
C TYR A 563 16.58 8.09 11.71
N PHE A 564 17.63 8.90 11.96
CA PHE A 564 17.93 10.10 11.22
C PHE A 564 18.88 9.73 10.09
N ASP A 565 18.33 9.46 8.91
CA ASP A 565 19.10 9.09 7.75
C ASP A 565 19.56 10.35 6.98
N GLU A 566 20.19 10.14 5.86
CA GLU A 566 21.00 11.11 5.14
C GLU A 566 20.31 12.47 4.97
N ALA A 567 21.01 13.50 5.41
CA ALA A 567 20.58 14.90 5.39
C ALA A 567 19.35 15.23 6.23
N THR A 568 18.86 14.32 7.09
CA THR A 568 17.81 14.69 8.07
C THR A 568 18.26 15.89 8.88
N ASP A 569 17.52 17.00 8.83
CA ASP A 569 17.85 18.24 9.53
C ASP A 569 16.58 19.05 9.90
N GLY A 570 16.75 20.03 10.79
CA GLY A 570 15.70 20.98 11.16
C GLY A 570 14.61 20.42 12.08
N PHE A 571 14.79 19.23 12.65
CA PHE A 571 13.87 18.63 13.61
C PHE A 571 14.15 19.00 15.05
N THR A 572 13.08 19.18 15.83
CA THR A 572 13.12 19.14 17.31
C THR A 572 12.58 17.80 17.79
N VAL A 573 13.40 17.06 18.56
CA VAL A 573 13.09 15.70 19.02
C VAL A 573 13.09 15.70 20.54
N THR A 574 11.94 15.44 21.18
CA THR A 574 11.80 15.51 22.65
C THR A 574 10.80 14.46 23.16
N ASP A 575 10.95 14.08 24.41
CA ASP A 575 9.96 13.32 25.19
C ASP A 575 9.52 11.99 24.53
N ASN A 576 10.36 11.34 23.72
CA ASN A 576 10.04 10.05 23.11
C ASN A 576 10.44 8.90 24.04
N ASP A 577 9.55 7.92 24.24
CA ASP A 577 9.80 6.69 24.99
C ASP A 577 10.34 5.59 24.06
N MET A 578 11.66 5.42 24.04
CA MET A 578 12.35 4.40 23.25
C MET A 578 12.57 3.13 24.08
N VAL A 579 11.64 2.21 24.07
CA VAL A 579 11.68 1.01 24.91
C VAL A 579 12.71 0.01 24.37
N LYS A 580 13.86 -0.11 25.10
CA LYS A 580 14.98 -1.03 24.77
C LYS A 580 15.58 -0.82 23.37
N GLY A 581 15.56 0.41 22.86
CA GLY A 581 16.16 0.76 21.58
C GLY A 581 16.94 2.07 21.65
N SER A 582 17.36 2.60 20.52
CA SER A 582 18.23 3.77 20.42
C SER A 582 17.89 4.63 19.21
N PHE A 583 18.49 5.81 19.17
CA PHE A 583 18.64 6.59 17.95
C PHE A 583 19.62 5.94 16.97
N GLY A 584 19.35 6.09 15.68
CA GLY A 584 20.26 5.82 14.59
C GLY A 584 20.63 7.09 13.84
N TYR A 585 21.86 7.16 13.34
CA TYR A 585 22.39 8.34 12.64
C TYR A 585 23.14 7.90 11.38
N ASN A 586 22.82 8.55 10.24
CA ASN A 586 23.57 8.43 9.00
C ASN A 586 23.68 9.80 8.34
N LYS A 587 24.76 10.53 8.61
CA LYS A 587 25.04 11.88 8.08
C LYS A 587 23.86 12.88 8.24
N PRO A 588 23.28 13.02 9.44
CA PRO A 588 22.25 14.04 9.66
C PRO A 588 22.85 15.44 9.54
N GLY A 589 21.99 16.45 9.33
CA GLY A 589 22.37 17.85 9.30
C GLY A 589 22.64 18.43 10.71
N PRO A 590 23.22 19.65 10.77
CA PRO A 590 23.70 20.24 12.03
C PRO A 590 22.61 20.95 12.85
N SER A 591 21.42 21.20 12.30
CA SER A 591 20.37 22.00 12.96
C SER A 591 19.35 21.16 13.76
N MET A 592 19.67 19.89 13.98
CA MET A 592 18.87 19.00 14.82
C MET A 592 18.91 19.42 16.29
N VAL A 593 17.75 19.47 16.95
CA VAL A 593 17.66 19.71 18.40
C VAL A 593 17.09 18.46 19.05
N ILE A 594 17.95 17.69 19.73
CA ILE A 594 17.55 16.46 20.44
C ILE A 594 17.65 16.73 21.95
N LYS A 595 16.53 16.51 22.65
CA LYS A 595 16.44 16.56 24.12
C LYS A 595 15.87 15.24 24.61
N GLU A 596 16.66 14.53 25.40
CA GLU A 596 16.25 13.29 26.07
C GLU A 596 15.34 13.56 27.26
#